data_9a6b78e5579d96150d40d5a6cd2f11a1
#
_entry.id   9a6b78e5579d96150d40d5a6cd2f11a1
#
_cell.length_a   1.000
_cell.length_b   1.000
_cell.length_c   1.000
_cell.angle_alpha   90.00
_cell.angle_beta   90.00
_cell.angle_gamma   90.00
#
_symmetry.space_group_name_H-M   'P 1'
#
loop_
_entity.id
_entity.type
_entity.pdbx_description
1 polymer ?
#
loop_
_entity_poly.entity_id
_entity_poly.type
_entity_poly.pdbx_seq_one_letter_code
_entity_poly.pdbx_strand_id
1 'polypeptide(L)'
;MLFRSVQSLVIAVNGSGEPAAFMGIEDHRLEMLFLSQKERGKGLGKQLLLYGIQNYGIEELTVNEQNPQAVGFYEHMGFETYKRTDMDEEGNPYPLLYMKRNDERV
;
A
#
# COMPACT_ATOMS: atom_id res chain seq x y z
N MET A 1 -8.79 -10.33 -12.11
CA MET A 1 -9.30 -9.47 -11.02
C MET A 1 -9.65 -8.13 -11.60
N LEU A 2 -10.85 -7.64 -11.35
CA LEU A 2 -11.30 -6.36 -11.86
C LEU A 2 -11.05 -5.27 -10.81
N PHE A 3 -10.44 -4.15 -11.23
CA PHE A 3 -10.21 -3.01 -10.34
C PHE A 3 -11.20 -1.89 -10.69
N ARG A 4 -11.84 -1.36 -9.65
CA ARG A 4 -12.78 -0.24 -9.78
C ARG A 4 -12.29 0.91 -8.94
N SER A 5 -12.31 2.10 -9.50
CA SER A 5 -11.88 3.32 -8.81
C SER A 5 -13.07 4.22 -8.55
N VAL A 6 -13.21 4.67 -7.30
CA VAL A 6 -14.21 5.64 -6.89
C VAL A 6 -13.49 6.69 -6.06
N GLN A 7 -13.33 7.88 -6.62
CA GLN A 7 -12.54 8.95 -6.01
C GLN A 7 -11.11 8.45 -5.73
N SER A 8 -10.68 8.45 -4.48
CA SER A 8 -9.35 8.02 -4.06
C SER A 8 -9.30 6.56 -3.60
N LEU A 9 -10.33 5.79 -3.90
CA LEU A 9 -10.44 4.40 -3.48
C LEU A 9 -10.44 3.47 -4.68
N VAL A 10 -9.56 2.47 -4.66
CA VAL A 10 -9.52 1.41 -5.67
C VAL A 10 -9.97 0.11 -5.00
N ILE A 11 -10.91 -0.57 -5.61
CA ILE A 11 -11.46 -1.83 -5.11
C ILE A 11 -11.14 -2.93 -6.10
N ALA A 12 -10.54 -4.03 -5.63
CA ALA A 12 -10.36 -5.23 -6.44
C ALA A 12 -11.55 -6.15 -6.20
N VAL A 13 -12.17 -6.59 -7.29
CA VAL A 13 -13.39 -7.40 -7.26
C VAL A 13 -13.07 -8.77 -7.85
N ASN A 14 -13.47 -9.85 -7.18
CA ASN A 14 -13.25 -11.21 -7.66
C ASN A 14 -14.26 -11.58 -8.75
N GLY A 15 -14.14 -12.80 -9.28
CA GLY A 15 -15.01 -13.29 -10.35
C GLY A 15 -16.49 -13.39 -9.98
N SER A 16 -16.80 -13.41 -8.67
CA SER A 16 -18.18 -13.45 -8.16
C SER A 16 -18.74 -12.05 -7.88
N GLY A 17 -17.96 -10.99 -8.16
CA GLY A 17 -18.39 -9.63 -7.90
C GLY A 17 -18.18 -9.16 -6.46
N GLU A 18 -17.48 -9.94 -5.64
CA GLU A 18 -17.22 -9.59 -4.24
C GLU A 18 -15.91 -8.82 -4.08
N PRO A 19 -15.87 -7.83 -3.16
CA PRO A 19 -14.63 -7.12 -2.90
C PRO A 19 -13.56 -8.06 -2.34
N ALA A 20 -12.39 -8.04 -2.95
CA ALA A 20 -11.24 -8.87 -2.53
C ALA A 20 -10.15 -8.04 -1.85
N ALA A 21 -10.07 -6.75 -2.18
CA ALA A 21 -9.06 -5.85 -1.63
C ALA A 21 -9.48 -4.40 -1.82
N PHE A 22 -8.93 -3.51 -0.99
CA PHE A 22 -9.10 -2.06 -1.17
C PHE A 22 -7.74 -1.38 -1.10
N MET A 23 -7.64 -0.25 -1.80
CA MET A 23 -6.48 0.61 -1.72
C MET A 23 -6.95 2.06 -1.71
N GLY A 24 -6.55 2.81 -0.68
CA GLY A 24 -6.83 4.24 -0.58
C GLY A 24 -5.59 5.03 -0.95
N ILE A 25 -5.76 6.07 -1.76
CA ILE A 25 -4.67 6.90 -2.24
C ILE A 25 -5.09 8.37 -2.13
N GLU A 26 -4.18 9.21 -1.64
CA GLU A 26 -4.41 10.64 -1.57
C GLU A 26 -3.10 11.38 -1.80
N ASP A 27 -3.10 12.34 -2.73
CA ASP A 27 -1.93 13.17 -3.06
C ASP A 27 -0.65 12.35 -3.30
N HIS A 28 -0.75 11.32 -4.13
CA HIS A 28 0.36 10.44 -4.48
C HIS A 28 0.87 9.60 -3.30
N ARG A 29 0.07 9.50 -2.25
CA ARG A 29 0.41 8.74 -1.06
C ARG A 29 -0.55 7.58 -0.88
N LEU A 30 0.01 6.40 -0.65
CA LEU A 30 -0.78 5.23 -0.29
C LEU A 30 -1.25 5.40 1.16
N GLU A 31 -2.56 5.54 1.36
CA GLU A 31 -3.14 5.71 2.69
C GLU A 31 -3.54 4.39 3.31
N MET A 32 -3.95 3.44 2.47
CA MET A 32 -4.45 2.16 2.95
C MET A 32 -4.33 1.10 1.88
N LEU A 33 -3.93 -0.09 2.27
CA LEU A 33 -3.95 -1.26 1.41
C LEU A 33 -4.43 -2.45 2.25
N PHE A 34 -5.59 -2.97 1.91
CA PHE A 34 -6.20 -4.08 2.62
C PHE A 34 -6.53 -5.21 1.66
N LEU A 35 -6.14 -6.42 2.02
CA LEU A 35 -6.49 -7.63 1.28
C LEU A 35 -7.32 -8.54 2.17
N SER A 36 -8.37 -9.14 1.59
CA SER A 36 -9.11 -10.17 2.30
C SER A 36 -8.18 -11.36 2.55
N GLN A 37 -8.45 -12.11 3.62
CA GLN A 37 -7.59 -13.22 4.00
C GLN A 37 -7.49 -14.28 2.91
N LYS A 38 -8.55 -14.49 2.16
CA LYS A 38 -8.60 -15.44 1.05
C LYS A 38 -7.65 -15.11 -0.09
N GLU A 39 -7.29 -13.83 -0.23
CA GLU A 39 -6.50 -13.33 -1.35
C GLU A 39 -5.02 -13.18 -1.03
N ARG A 40 -4.64 -13.38 0.22
CA ARG A 40 -3.24 -13.27 0.64
C ARG A 40 -2.40 -14.39 0.03
N GLY A 41 -1.17 -14.05 -0.35
CA GLY A 41 -0.24 -15.00 -0.93
C GLY A 41 -0.47 -15.32 -2.40
N LYS A 42 -1.38 -14.62 -3.06
CA LYS A 42 -1.70 -14.83 -4.48
C LYS A 42 -1.19 -13.74 -5.40
N GLY A 43 -0.39 -12.81 -4.88
CA GLY A 43 0.16 -11.73 -5.67
C GLY A 43 -0.77 -10.55 -5.91
N LEU A 44 -1.96 -10.55 -5.31
CA LEU A 44 -2.93 -9.47 -5.50
C LEU A 44 -2.43 -8.13 -4.93
N GLY A 45 -1.76 -8.15 -3.77
CA GLY A 45 -1.19 -6.94 -3.19
C GLY A 45 -0.20 -6.27 -4.13
N LYS A 46 0.66 -7.05 -4.76
CA LYS A 46 1.62 -6.57 -5.74
C LYS A 46 0.91 -5.96 -6.96
N GLN A 47 -0.08 -6.68 -7.49
CA GLN A 47 -0.85 -6.20 -8.65
C GLN A 47 -1.56 -4.89 -8.34
N LEU A 48 -2.19 -4.80 -7.17
CA LEU A 48 -2.94 -3.63 -6.77
C LEU A 48 -2.02 -2.43 -6.55
N LEU A 49 -0.89 -2.63 -5.89
CA LEU A 49 0.08 -1.56 -5.67
C LEU A 49 0.68 -1.06 -6.98
N LEU A 50 1.01 -1.98 -7.90
CA LEU A 50 1.50 -1.59 -9.23
C LEU A 50 0.45 -0.77 -9.99
N TYR A 51 -0.81 -1.17 -9.90
CA TYR A 51 -1.90 -0.41 -10.50
C TYR A 51 -1.97 1.01 -9.93
N GLY A 52 -1.84 1.15 -8.62
CA GLY A 52 -1.83 2.46 -7.97
C GLY A 52 -0.64 3.32 -8.38
N ILE A 53 0.53 2.71 -8.49
CA ILE A 53 1.72 3.42 -8.95
C ILE A 53 1.54 3.93 -10.38
N GLN A 54 1.04 3.08 -11.27
CA GLN A 54 0.90 3.41 -12.69
C GLN A 54 -0.22 4.40 -12.96
N ASN A 55 -1.33 4.31 -12.24
CA ASN A 55 -2.54 5.08 -12.54
C ASN A 55 -2.75 6.27 -11.62
N TYR A 56 -2.18 6.27 -10.43
CA TYR A 56 -2.37 7.32 -9.43
C TYR A 56 -1.06 7.93 -8.94
N GLY A 57 0.07 7.46 -9.47
CA GLY A 57 1.37 8.03 -9.15
C GLY A 57 1.78 7.89 -7.71
N ILE A 58 1.50 6.75 -7.07
CA ILE A 58 1.90 6.53 -5.69
C ILE A 58 3.41 6.67 -5.56
N GLU A 59 3.86 7.57 -4.70
CA GLU A 59 5.28 7.85 -4.47
C GLU A 59 5.71 7.61 -3.03
N GLU A 60 4.79 7.70 -2.08
CA GLU A 60 5.08 7.61 -0.65
C GLU A 60 4.05 6.76 0.08
N LEU A 61 4.45 6.28 1.26
CA LEU A 61 3.55 5.62 2.19
C LEU A 61 4.11 5.69 3.60
N THR A 62 3.28 5.39 4.59
CA THR A 62 3.73 5.12 5.94
C THR A 62 3.33 3.70 6.32
N VAL A 63 4.16 3.06 7.12
CA VAL A 63 3.91 1.71 7.59
C VAL A 63 4.36 1.59 9.04
N ASN A 64 3.63 0.80 9.82
CA ASN A 64 3.99 0.52 11.21
C ASN A 64 5.25 -0.34 11.23
N GLU A 65 6.29 0.14 11.94
CA GLU A 65 7.56 -0.59 12.08
C GLU A 65 7.36 -1.99 12.69
N GLN A 66 6.32 -2.13 13.50
CA GLN A 66 6.02 -3.41 14.17
C GLN A 66 5.32 -4.41 13.26
N ASN A 67 5.17 -4.07 11.99
CA ASN A 67 4.63 -4.98 10.97
C ASN A 67 5.73 -5.31 9.95
N PRO A 68 6.66 -6.22 10.27
CA PRO A 68 7.81 -6.52 9.41
C PRO A 68 7.42 -7.11 8.06
N GLN A 69 6.29 -7.82 7.97
CA GLN A 69 5.83 -8.36 6.70
C GLN A 69 5.46 -7.25 5.73
N ALA A 70 4.75 -6.23 6.22
CA ALA A 70 4.39 -5.09 5.39
C ALA A 70 5.62 -4.29 4.99
N VAL A 71 6.53 -4.04 5.92
CA VAL A 71 7.78 -3.34 5.63
C VAL A 71 8.56 -4.07 4.53
N GLY A 72 8.73 -5.38 4.66
CA GLY A 72 9.43 -6.19 3.67
C GLY A 72 8.74 -6.17 2.31
N PHE A 73 7.41 -6.21 2.30
CA PHE A 73 6.65 -6.12 1.06
C PHE A 73 6.91 -4.79 0.34
N TYR A 74 6.84 -3.67 1.05
CA TYR A 74 7.08 -2.37 0.43
C TYR A 74 8.53 -2.21 -0.01
N GLU A 75 9.48 -2.72 0.76
CA GLU A 75 10.88 -2.71 0.33
C GLU A 75 11.09 -3.51 -0.95
N HIS A 76 10.46 -4.68 -1.04
CA HIS A 76 10.50 -5.50 -2.25
C HIS A 76 9.88 -4.77 -3.45
N MET A 77 8.89 -3.93 -3.21
CA MET A 77 8.22 -3.15 -4.25
C MET A 77 8.98 -1.87 -4.64
N GLY A 78 10.15 -1.64 -4.06
CA GLY A 78 11.01 -0.53 -4.43
C GLY A 78 10.88 0.71 -3.57
N PHE A 79 10.27 0.59 -2.39
CA PHE A 79 10.17 1.70 -1.45
C PHE A 79 11.32 1.65 -0.46
N GLU A 80 11.80 2.81 -0.05
CA GLU A 80 12.89 2.96 0.92
C GLU A 80 12.46 3.89 2.04
N THR A 81 12.82 3.53 3.28
CA THR A 81 12.55 4.38 4.44
C THR A 81 13.43 5.61 4.41
N TYR A 82 12.82 6.78 4.54
CA TYR A 82 13.55 8.05 4.62
C TYR A 82 13.35 8.78 5.94
N LYS A 83 12.38 8.33 6.75
CA LYS A 83 12.06 8.97 8.04
C LYS A 83 11.41 7.95 8.95
N ARG A 84 11.69 8.07 10.24
CA ARG A 84 11.07 7.25 11.28
C ARG A 84 10.58 8.18 12.39
N THR A 85 9.39 7.89 12.93
CA THR A 85 8.90 8.57 14.12
C THR A 85 8.63 7.54 15.21
N ASP A 86 8.79 7.95 16.48
CA ASP A 86 8.55 7.05 17.63
C ASP A 86 7.06 6.82 17.89
N MET A 87 6.22 7.71 17.38
CA MET A 87 4.77 7.66 17.58
C MET A 87 4.06 7.75 16.23
N ASP A 88 2.83 7.25 16.18
CA ASP A 88 2.00 7.42 15.01
C ASP A 88 1.47 8.87 14.92
N GLU A 89 0.71 9.17 13.89
CA GLU A 89 0.22 10.53 13.63
C GLU A 89 -0.79 11.02 14.66
N GLU A 90 -1.35 10.09 15.46
CA GLU A 90 -2.29 10.41 16.53
C GLU A 90 -1.62 10.49 17.90
N GLY A 91 -0.29 10.30 17.95
CA GLY A 91 0.47 10.36 19.18
C GLY A 91 0.51 9.07 19.99
N ASN A 92 0.07 7.95 19.42
CA ASN A 92 0.15 6.65 20.05
C ASN A 92 1.56 6.06 19.92
N PRO A 93 1.99 5.19 20.86
CA PRO A 93 3.38 4.68 20.87
C PRO A 93 3.60 3.57 19.83
N TYR A 94 3.29 3.87 18.57
CA TYR A 94 3.49 2.96 17.45
C TYR A 94 4.44 3.61 16.44
N PRO A 95 5.71 3.18 16.42
CA PRO A 95 6.69 3.77 15.50
C PRO A 95 6.27 3.60 14.04
N LEU A 96 6.43 4.67 13.28
CA LEU A 96 6.11 4.67 11.85
C LEU A 96 7.38 4.82 11.02
N LEU A 97 7.42 4.10 9.91
CA LEU A 97 8.40 4.30 8.87
C LEU A 97 7.73 5.03 7.70
N TYR A 98 8.35 6.11 7.27
CA TYR A 98 7.92 6.86 6.08
C TYR A 98 8.80 6.41 4.93
N MET A 99 8.18 5.93 3.87
CA MET A 99 8.88 5.33 2.74
C MET A 99 8.55 6.06 1.45
N LYS A 100 9.55 6.13 0.55
CA LYS A 100 9.43 6.70 -0.78
C LYS A 100 9.87 5.69 -1.81
N ARG A 101 9.28 5.77 -3.00
CA ARG A 101 9.76 4.97 -4.12
C ARG A 101 11.16 5.42 -4.51
N ASN A 102 12.02 4.46 -4.79
CA ASN A 102 13.34 4.71 -5.33
C ASN A 102 13.23 4.80 -6.87
N ASP A 103 13.14 6.02 -7.38
CA ASP A 103 12.98 6.27 -8.83
C ASP A 103 14.23 5.93 -9.63
N GLU A 104 15.34 5.70 -8.98
CA GLU A 104 16.58 5.30 -9.65
C GLU A 104 16.60 3.81 -9.99
N ARG A 105 15.62 3.07 -9.53
CA ARG A 105 15.43 1.68 -9.91
C ARG A 105 14.70 1.61 -11.23
N VAL A 106 15.47 1.53 -12.23
CA VAL A 106 14.91 1.38 -13.58
C VAL A 106 14.95 -0.08 -13.97
#